data_3ea1d6dfda265ebc97f3f05121bd2906
#
_entry.id   3ea1d6dfda265ebc97f3f05121bd2906
#
_cell.length_a   1.000
_cell.length_b   1.000
_cell.length_c   1.000
_cell.angle_alpha   90.00
_cell.angle_beta   90.00
_cell.angle_gamma   90.00
#
_symmetry.space_group_name_H-M   'P 1'
#
loop_
_entity.id
_entity.type
_entity.pdbx_description
1 polymer ?
#
loop_
_entity_poly.entity_id
_entity_poly.type
_entity_poly.pdbx_seq_one_letter_code
_entity_poly.pdbx_strand_id
1 'polypeptide(L)'
;MRILALAALLLLADAPVPVASRDPGVVRLATDAQARWVDFTLTPGNQIRFRMTVNGRPVTAILDTGVSFSLLSRTSPVTRGATIAPGGQASAIGGAVPIGWMPTRSLTLGGLTRRGGGLAVATLPALATGSAESVDLLVGRDLLAGQALDIDYAANRFRLIRSGRMPFPGKIAPLSISPARNVYESAITLGTKRFSPMIVDTGDGSSMTITEGEWRSAGLAKLPRTTAIAFGLAGPVVTGLAIVPSVRLGELNAQDVEMRIEPAGGFSETIGVAGRIGTGFLSRYRVLLDPRAGRMVLNPRPDMPPVLRSTSGLLLGLERDRLKVLHVMRGGPAETSGWAIGDTICAVDGQPIGPDYTSSPLARWSAGAPGTVVMLTPCSGRPRKLVLRRFY
;
A
#
# COMPACT_ATOMS: atom_id res chain seq x y z
N MET A 1 49.32 4.11 -47.46
CA MET A 1 48.81 3.22 -46.41
C MET A 1 48.53 4.08 -45.18
N ARG A 2 47.30 4.47 -44.97
CA ARG A 2 46.86 5.24 -43.78
C ARG A 2 46.11 4.29 -42.85
N ILE A 3 46.67 4.06 -41.68
CA ILE A 3 46.08 3.24 -40.60
C ILE A 3 45.09 4.14 -39.85
N LEU A 4 43.80 3.85 -39.96
CA LEU A 4 42.76 4.44 -39.14
C LEU A 4 42.75 3.68 -37.79
N ALA A 5 43.14 4.40 -36.74
CA ALA A 5 42.94 3.92 -35.37
C ALA A 5 41.48 4.14 -34.96
N LEU A 6 40.74 3.06 -34.77
CA LEU A 6 39.37 3.05 -34.23
C LEU A 6 39.47 3.19 -32.71
N ALA A 7 39.13 4.36 -32.18
CA ALA A 7 38.99 4.56 -30.74
C ALA A 7 37.65 3.95 -30.29
N ALA A 8 37.72 2.80 -29.63
CA ALA A 8 36.55 2.21 -28.94
C ALA A 8 36.23 3.05 -27.71
N LEU A 9 35.13 3.81 -27.77
CA LEU A 9 34.54 4.48 -26.62
C LEU A 9 33.89 3.40 -25.74
N LEU A 10 34.56 2.97 -24.67
CA LEU A 10 33.95 2.16 -23.62
C LEU A 10 32.96 3.06 -22.88
N LEU A 11 31.67 2.87 -23.19
CA LEU A 11 30.58 3.29 -22.30
C LEU A 11 30.68 2.46 -21.04
N LEU A 12 31.27 3.03 -19.98
CA LEU A 12 31.15 2.52 -18.63
C LEU A 12 29.67 2.67 -18.25
N ALA A 13 28.89 1.59 -18.39
CA ALA A 13 27.62 1.48 -17.72
C ALA A 13 27.89 1.62 -16.21
N ASP A 14 27.32 2.64 -15.59
CA ASP A 14 27.35 2.80 -14.14
C ASP A 14 26.84 1.51 -13.49
N ALA A 15 27.76 0.70 -12.98
CA ALA A 15 27.41 -0.43 -12.15
C ALA A 15 26.61 0.12 -10.97
N PRO A 16 25.52 -0.54 -10.54
CA PRO A 16 24.77 -0.11 -9.38
C PRO A 16 25.76 -0.03 -8.21
N VAL A 17 25.94 1.18 -7.67
CA VAL A 17 26.78 1.41 -6.50
C VAL A 17 26.31 0.44 -5.43
N PRO A 18 27.15 -0.50 -4.96
CA PRO A 18 26.76 -1.40 -3.88
C PRO A 18 26.24 -0.53 -2.76
N VAL A 19 25.05 -0.84 -2.24
CA VAL A 19 24.56 -0.26 -0.98
C VAL A 19 25.64 -0.62 0.03
N ALA A 20 26.60 0.29 0.25
CA ALA A 20 27.70 0.10 1.19
C ALA A 20 27.07 -0.46 2.46
N SER A 21 27.71 -1.41 3.11
CA SER A 21 27.24 -2.08 4.34
C SER A 21 26.97 -0.99 5.39
N ARG A 22 25.78 -0.40 5.30
CA ARG A 22 25.37 0.70 6.17
C ARG A 22 25.07 0.07 7.50
N ASP A 23 25.65 0.62 8.55
CA ASP A 23 25.37 0.16 9.90
C ASP A 23 23.85 0.04 10.09
N PRO A 24 23.30 -1.18 10.32
CA PRO A 24 21.87 -1.38 10.52
C PRO A 24 21.39 -0.81 11.87
N GLY A 25 22.32 -0.47 12.76
CA GLY A 25 22.05 -0.15 14.15
C GLY A 25 21.74 -1.38 14.98
N VAL A 26 21.59 -1.20 16.27
CA VAL A 26 21.29 -2.28 17.24
C VAL A 26 19.82 -2.19 17.64
N VAL A 27 19.05 -3.19 17.25
CA VAL A 27 17.63 -3.32 17.61
C VAL A 27 17.48 -4.11 18.89
N ARG A 28 16.69 -3.60 19.82
CA ARG A 28 16.32 -4.28 21.07
C ARG A 28 14.81 -4.27 21.25
N LEU A 29 14.27 -5.43 21.60
CA LEU A 29 12.87 -5.58 22.01
C LEU A 29 12.81 -5.64 23.53
N ALA A 30 11.96 -4.82 24.15
CA ALA A 30 11.76 -4.82 25.59
C ALA A 30 11.20 -6.17 26.08
N THR A 31 11.49 -6.53 27.31
CA THR A 31 11.03 -7.81 27.91
C THR A 31 9.50 -7.86 28.02
N ASP A 32 8.87 -6.70 28.24
CA ASP A 32 7.42 -6.48 28.35
C ASP A 32 6.78 -6.03 27.00
N ALA A 33 7.48 -6.16 25.87
CA ALA A 33 7.02 -5.68 24.56
C ALA A 33 5.62 -6.20 24.18
N GLN A 34 5.26 -7.41 24.61
CA GLN A 34 3.94 -7.96 24.32
C GLN A 34 2.79 -7.23 25.04
N ALA A 35 3.08 -6.44 26.08
CA ALA A 35 2.12 -5.54 26.72
C ALA A 35 2.09 -4.14 26.10
N ARG A 36 3.05 -3.80 25.23
CA ARG A 36 3.21 -2.47 24.64
C ARG A 36 2.53 -2.37 23.29
N TRP A 37 1.25 -2.13 23.32
CA TRP A 37 0.47 -1.85 22.13
C TRP A 37 0.75 -0.44 21.60
N VAL A 38 0.69 -0.30 20.28
CA VAL A 38 0.76 0.97 19.56
C VAL A 38 -0.57 1.18 18.88
N ASP A 39 -1.28 2.24 19.26
CA ASP A 39 -2.54 2.60 18.63
C ASP A 39 -2.29 3.21 17.26
N PHE A 40 -3.22 2.96 16.32
CA PHE A 40 -3.16 3.50 14.97
C PHE A 40 -4.52 3.97 14.46
N THR A 41 -4.50 4.70 13.37
CA THR A 41 -5.66 5.00 12.54
C THR A 41 -5.40 4.48 11.14
N LEU A 42 -6.43 4.03 10.42
CA LEU A 42 -6.31 3.78 8.99
C LEU A 42 -6.44 5.10 8.24
N THR A 43 -5.54 5.35 7.28
CA THR A 43 -5.71 6.43 6.32
C THR A 43 -6.89 6.13 5.38
N PRO A 44 -7.43 7.12 4.64
CA PRO A 44 -8.39 6.84 3.57
C PRO A 44 -7.87 5.84 2.52
N GLY A 45 -6.55 5.70 2.39
CA GLY A 45 -5.88 4.70 1.57
C GLY A 45 -5.67 3.34 2.26
N ASN A 46 -6.32 3.05 3.38
CA ASN A 46 -6.20 1.83 4.18
C ASN A 46 -4.82 1.55 4.78
N GLN A 47 -3.95 2.53 4.92
CA GLN A 47 -2.62 2.34 5.51
C GLN A 47 -2.64 2.58 7.02
N ILE A 48 -1.82 1.82 7.75
CA ILE A 48 -1.69 1.90 9.22
C ILE A 48 -0.86 3.12 9.59
N ARG A 49 -1.52 4.17 10.11
CA ARG A 49 -0.88 5.43 10.52
C ARG A 49 -0.80 5.52 12.05
N PHE A 50 0.40 5.78 12.57
CA PHE A 50 0.67 5.79 14.01
C PHE A 50 1.75 6.80 14.38
N ARG A 51 2.08 6.93 15.67
CA ARG A 51 3.14 7.79 16.16
C ARG A 51 4.30 6.98 16.73
N MET A 52 5.53 7.46 16.47
CA MET A 52 6.77 6.96 17.04
C MET A 52 7.78 8.09 17.23
N THR A 53 9.00 7.78 17.70
CA THR A 53 10.05 8.79 17.86
C THR A 53 11.29 8.46 17.02
N VAL A 54 11.88 9.50 16.44
CA VAL A 54 13.18 9.48 15.75
C VAL A 54 14.08 10.52 16.40
N ASN A 55 15.22 10.12 16.93
CA ASN A 55 16.16 10.98 17.66
C ASN A 55 15.50 11.79 18.79
N GLY A 56 14.51 11.17 19.49
CA GLY A 56 13.73 11.81 20.55
C GLY A 56 12.62 12.74 20.07
N ARG A 57 12.44 12.95 18.76
CA ARG A 57 11.36 13.78 18.21
C ARG A 57 10.18 12.91 17.77
N PRO A 58 8.94 13.28 18.10
CA PRO A 58 7.76 12.56 17.63
C PRO A 58 7.60 12.75 16.13
N VAL A 59 7.22 11.65 15.44
CA VAL A 59 6.94 11.61 14.01
C VAL A 59 5.67 10.84 13.75
N THR A 60 4.96 11.20 12.67
CA THR A 60 3.84 10.44 12.14
C THR A 60 4.38 9.42 11.13
N ALA A 61 4.05 8.15 11.33
CA ALA A 61 4.56 7.06 10.53
C ALA A 61 3.46 6.20 9.90
N ILE A 62 3.77 5.55 8.78
CA ILE A 62 3.02 4.44 8.19
C ILE A 62 3.80 3.15 8.41
N LEU A 63 3.13 2.09 8.83
CA LEU A 63 3.70 0.74 8.87
C LEU A 63 3.67 0.15 7.45
N ASP A 64 4.85 -0.10 6.89
CA ASP A 64 5.02 -0.50 5.50
C ASP A 64 5.97 -1.69 5.38
N THR A 65 5.43 -2.90 5.44
CA THR A 65 6.22 -4.13 5.33
C THR A 65 6.69 -4.44 3.91
N GLY A 66 6.20 -3.69 2.92
CA GLY A 66 6.60 -3.76 1.52
C GLY A 66 7.89 -3.00 1.20
N VAL A 67 8.41 -2.16 2.12
CA VAL A 67 9.69 -1.47 1.92
C VAL A 67 10.82 -2.16 2.69
N SER A 68 11.97 -2.29 2.01
CA SER A 68 13.17 -2.95 2.56
C SER A 68 13.81 -2.15 3.69
N PHE A 69 13.82 -0.83 3.54
CA PHE A 69 14.41 0.13 4.47
C PHE A 69 13.41 1.21 4.81
N SER A 70 13.35 1.57 6.09
CA SER A 70 12.50 2.67 6.56
C SER A 70 12.87 3.98 5.87
N LEU A 71 11.86 4.72 5.40
CA LEU A 71 12.00 5.87 4.50
C LEU A 71 11.46 7.13 5.17
N LEU A 72 12.35 8.07 5.50
CA LEU A 72 12.01 9.37 6.10
C LEU A 72 11.66 10.38 5.00
N SER A 73 10.59 11.14 5.22
CA SER A 73 10.23 12.26 4.35
C SER A 73 11.31 13.34 4.37
N ARG A 74 11.69 13.83 3.21
CA ARG A 74 12.62 14.97 3.08
C ARG A 74 12.09 16.23 3.76
N THR A 75 10.78 16.36 3.92
CA THR A 75 10.11 17.50 4.56
C THR A 75 9.87 17.30 6.05
N SER A 76 10.22 16.15 6.61
CA SER A 76 10.07 15.87 8.04
C SER A 76 10.89 16.87 8.89
N PRO A 77 10.36 17.33 10.03
CA PRO A 77 11.14 18.17 10.96
C PRO A 77 12.45 17.51 11.44
N VAL A 78 12.54 16.18 11.38
CA VAL A 78 13.75 15.44 11.78
C VAL A 78 14.91 15.64 10.82
N THR A 79 14.66 15.95 9.55
CA THR A 79 15.71 16.18 8.54
C THR A 79 16.33 17.57 8.61
N ARG A 80 15.73 18.52 9.36
CA ARG A 80 16.23 19.89 9.48
C ARG A 80 17.62 19.92 10.10
N GLY A 81 18.59 20.47 9.37
CA GLY A 81 19.98 20.56 9.82
C GLY A 81 20.75 19.23 9.80
N ALA A 82 20.15 18.15 9.27
CA ALA A 82 20.82 16.88 9.17
C ALA A 82 21.61 16.77 7.84
N THR A 83 22.78 16.13 7.89
CA THR A 83 23.52 15.75 6.69
C THR A 83 22.86 14.53 6.04
N ILE A 84 22.47 14.68 4.78
CA ILE A 84 21.87 13.61 3.97
C ILE A 84 22.86 13.26 2.86
N ALA A 85 23.48 12.10 2.96
CA ALA A 85 24.37 11.59 1.94
C ALA A 85 23.56 11.05 0.72
N PRO A 86 24.09 11.09 -0.50
CA PRO A 86 23.49 10.43 -1.65
C PRO A 86 23.28 8.93 -1.38
N GLY A 87 22.12 8.39 -1.80
CA GLY A 87 21.71 7.00 -1.53
C GLY A 87 21.42 6.19 -2.79
N GLY A 88 21.46 6.81 -3.97
CA GLY A 88 21.09 6.19 -5.24
C GLY A 88 19.61 6.29 -5.54
N GLN A 89 19.04 5.24 -6.12
CA GLN A 89 17.62 5.16 -6.47
C GLN A 89 16.97 3.93 -5.82
N ALA A 90 15.68 4.03 -5.52
CA ALA A 90 14.83 2.93 -5.09
C ALA A 90 13.71 2.71 -6.09
N SER A 91 13.37 1.45 -6.36
CA SER A 91 12.18 1.09 -7.12
C SER A 91 10.93 1.34 -6.28
N ALA A 92 9.93 1.98 -6.85
CA ALA A 92 8.66 2.27 -6.20
C ALA A 92 7.50 2.10 -7.18
N ILE A 93 6.26 2.05 -6.68
CA ILE A 93 5.07 2.10 -7.53
C ILE A 93 5.08 3.44 -8.27
N GLY A 94 4.97 3.37 -9.61
CA GLY A 94 5.05 4.52 -10.51
C GLY A 94 6.44 4.78 -11.09
N GLY A 95 7.49 4.10 -10.64
CA GLY A 95 8.86 4.23 -11.18
C GLY A 95 9.95 4.28 -10.13
N ALA A 96 11.16 4.70 -10.54
CA ALA A 96 12.28 4.89 -9.64
C ALA A 96 12.22 6.25 -8.94
N VAL A 97 12.65 6.30 -7.68
CA VAL A 97 12.73 7.54 -6.89
C VAL A 97 14.15 7.73 -6.34
N PRO A 98 14.69 8.96 -6.38
CA PRO A 98 16.00 9.24 -5.79
C PRO A 98 15.90 9.18 -4.25
N ILE A 99 16.87 8.53 -3.63
CA ILE A 99 16.97 8.42 -2.18
C ILE A 99 18.28 9.02 -1.67
N GLY A 100 18.23 9.59 -0.48
CA GLY A 100 19.39 9.92 0.34
C GLY A 100 19.50 8.97 1.52
N TRP A 101 20.51 9.18 2.36
CA TRP A 101 20.72 8.45 3.60
C TRP A 101 21.06 9.41 4.73
N MET A 102 20.37 9.27 5.84
CA MET A 102 20.58 10.05 7.05
C MET A 102 20.89 9.13 8.24
N PRO A 103 22.04 9.30 8.93
CA PRO A 103 22.32 8.54 10.14
C PRO A 103 21.35 8.95 11.27
N THR A 104 21.02 7.98 12.12
CA THR A 104 20.13 8.20 13.27
C THR A 104 20.80 7.80 14.56
N ARG A 105 20.46 8.48 15.68
CA ARG A 105 20.91 8.11 17.02
C ARG A 105 20.00 7.05 17.63
N SER A 106 18.70 7.23 17.50
CA SER A 106 17.72 6.30 18.07
C SER A 106 16.37 6.39 17.37
N LEU A 107 15.67 5.25 17.33
CA LEU A 107 14.25 5.15 16.98
C LEU A 107 13.54 4.33 18.06
N THR A 108 12.31 4.76 18.40
CA THR A 108 11.48 4.00 19.36
C THR A 108 10.08 3.78 18.80
N LEU A 109 9.66 2.53 18.77
CA LEU A 109 8.37 2.06 18.26
C LEU A 109 7.79 1.05 19.26
N GLY A 110 6.81 1.47 20.06
CA GLY A 110 6.22 0.60 21.10
C GLY A 110 7.30 0.04 22.03
N GLY A 111 7.42 -1.30 22.06
CA GLY A 111 8.44 -2.01 22.84
C GLY A 111 9.80 -2.13 22.15
N LEU A 112 9.96 -1.62 20.91
CA LEU A 112 11.19 -1.75 20.15
C LEU A 112 11.99 -0.45 20.18
N THR A 113 13.31 -0.56 20.38
CA THR A 113 14.27 0.55 20.26
C THR A 113 15.39 0.14 19.32
N ARG A 114 15.77 1.01 18.38
CA ARG A 114 17.00 0.90 17.60
C ARG A 114 17.94 2.01 17.98
N ARG A 115 19.19 1.69 18.24
CA ARG A 115 20.29 2.66 18.47
C ARG A 115 21.26 2.60 17.29
N GLY A 116 21.66 3.77 16.81
CA GLY A 116 22.49 3.88 15.61
C GLY A 116 21.73 3.58 14.33
N GLY A 117 22.46 3.21 13.29
CA GLY A 117 21.93 2.97 11.95
C GLY A 117 21.54 4.28 11.23
N GLY A 118 20.64 4.17 10.30
CA GLY A 118 20.15 5.32 9.53
C GLY A 118 18.80 5.06 8.90
N LEU A 119 18.29 6.06 8.18
CA LEU A 119 17.05 6.02 7.41
C LEU A 119 17.34 6.43 5.97
N ALA A 120 16.68 5.78 5.04
CA ALA A 120 16.57 6.33 3.69
C ALA A 120 15.76 7.64 3.74
N VAL A 121 16.03 8.58 2.84
CA VAL A 121 15.34 9.88 2.78
C VAL A 121 14.87 10.12 1.35
N ALA A 122 13.56 10.34 1.18
CA ALA A 122 12.96 10.68 -0.11
C ALA A 122 11.81 11.67 0.05
N THR A 123 11.26 12.12 -1.07
CA THR A 123 9.98 12.82 -1.08
C THR A 123 8.85 11.82 -0.88
N LEU A 124 7.96 12.07 0.10
CA LEU A 124 6.76 11.28 0.34
C LEU A 124 5.53 12.11 -0.07
N PRO A 125 4.97 11.87 -1.27
CA PRO A 125 3.76 12.57 -1.70
C PRO A 125 2.56 12.20 -0.80
N ALA A 126 1.75 13.17 -0.41
CA ALA A 126 0.56 12.94 0.42
C ALA A 126 -0.39 11.91 -0.21
N LEU A 127 -0.58 11.96 -1.54
CA LEU A 127 -1.41 11.00 -2.27
C LEU A 127 -0.91 9.55 -2.18
N ALA A 128 0.42 9.33 -2.08
CA ALA A 128 0.97 7.98 -1.93
C ALA A 128 0.64 7.34 -0.57
N THR A 129 0.33 8.16 0.43
CA THR A 129 -0.11 7.70 1.76
C THR A 129 -1.64 7.69 1.90
N GLY A 130 -2.38 8.02 0.82
CA GLY A 130 -3.84 8.09 0.84
C GLY A 130 -4.41 9.11 1.83
N SER A 131 -3.58 10.07 2.27
CA SER A 131 -3.94 11.05 3.29
C SER A 131 -3.62 12.47 2.80
N ALA A 132 -4.48 13.43 3.12
CA ALA A 132 -4.18 14.85 2.94
C ALA A 132 -3.12 15.34 3.97
N GLU A 133 -2.95 14.61 5.08
CA GLU A 133 -1.96 14.95 6.09
C GLU A 133 -0.59 14.35 5.74
N SER A 134 0.46 15.14 5.97
CA SER A 134 1.83 14.70 5.73
C SER A 134 2.21 13.55 6.66
N VAL A 135 2.94 12.60 6.11
CA VAL A 135 3.57 11.49 6.83
C VAL A 135 5.07 11.72 6.84
N ASP A 136 5.67 11.56 8.02
CA ASP A 136 7.11 11.76 8.18
C ASP A 136 7.92 10.53 7.80
N LEU A 137 7.38 9.31 8.02
CA LEU A 137 8.18 8.08 7.95
C LEU A 137 7.35 6.89 7.44
N LEU A 138 7.91 6.12 6.51
CA LEU A 138 7.48 4.75 6.24
C LEU A 138 8.37 3.81 7.06
N VAL A 139 7.77 2.98 7.91
CA VAL A 139 8.48 2.01 8.74
C VAL A 139 8.59 0.70 8.00
N GLY A 140 9.77 0.41 7.55
CA GLY A 140 10.10 -0.77 6.76
C GLY A 140 10.52 -1.99 7.58
N ARG A 141 10.80 -3.06 6.85
CA ARG A 141 11.22 -4.34 7.41
C ARG A 141 12.53 -4.26 8.22
N ASP A 142 13.45 -3.36 7.84
CA ASP A 142 14.72 -3.15 8.54
C ASP A 142 14.53 -2.83 10.03
N LEU A 143 13.53 -2.04 10.38
CA LEU A 143 13.23 -1.70 11.77
C LEU A 143 12.54 -2.85 12.52
N LEU A 144 11.73 -3.64 11.83
CA LEU A 144 11.02 -4.79 12.44
C LEU A 144 11.97 -5.93 12.83
N ALA A 145 13.16 -6.01 12.22
CA ALA A 145 14.30 -6.85 12.58
C ALA A 145 13.96 -8.33 12.85
N GLY A 146 12.95 -8.87 12.17
CA GLY A 146 12.51 -10.26 12.31
C GLY A 146 11.76 -10.56 13.61
N GLN A 147 11.26 -9.54 14.32
CA GLN A 147 10.25 -9.72 15.35
C GLN A 147 8.91 -10.11 14.72
N ALA A 148 8.07 -10.78 15.49
CA ALA A 148 6.71 -11.02 15.05
C ALA A 148 5.86 -9.75 15.24
N LEU A 149 5.04 -9.42 14.22
CA LEU A 149 4.15 -8.28 14.20
C LEU A 149 2.71 -8.75 14.36
N ASP A 150 2.07 -8.42 15.49
CA ASP A 150 0.67 -8.73 15.80
C ASP A 150 -0.18 -7.48 15.57
N ILE A 151 -1.06 -7.52 14.57
CA ILE A 151 -1.92 -6.40 14.16
C ILE A 151 -3.39 -6.76 14.48
N ASP A 152 -4.00 -5.97 15.33
CA ASP A 152 -5.42 -6.05 15.71
C ASP A 152 -6.18 -4.88 15.06
N TYR A 153 -6.67 -5.10 13.84
CA TYR A 153 -7.42 -4.08 13.10
C TYR A 153 -8.80 -3.79 13.73
N ALA A 154 -9.34 -4.69 14.54
CA ALA A 154 -10.60 -4.43 15.24
C ALA A 154 -10.43 -3.41 16.36
N ALA A 155 -9.32 -3.54 17.09
CA ALA A 155 -8.96 -2.62 18.16
C ALA A 155 -8.07 -1.45 17.70
N ASN A 156 -7.74 -1.35 16.40
CA ASN A 156 -6.86 -0.33 15.83
C ASN A 156 -5.53 -0.20 16.56
N ARG A 157 -4.86 -1.33 16.80
CA ARG A 157 -3.57 -1.36 17.49
C ARG A 157 -2.69 -2.49 16.97
N PHE A 158 -1.38 -2.33 17.09
CA PHE A 158 -0.42 -3.38 16.80
C PHE A 158 0.67 -3.43 17.88
N ARG A 159 1.41 -4.53 17.91
CA ARG A 159 2.59 -4.68 18.76
C ARG A 159 3.64 -5.56 18.10
N LEU A 160 4.87 -5.41 18.57
CA LEU A 160 5.98 -6.29 18.22
C LEU A 160 6.21 -7.28 19.37
N ILE A 161 6.30 -8.56 19.04
CA ILE A 161 6.52 -9.64 20.01
C ILE A 161 7.66 -10.53 19.54
N ARG A 162 8.19 -11.34 20.45
CA ARG A 162 9.20 -12.34 20.10
C ARG A 162 8.62 -13.37 19.15
N SER A 163 9.41 -13.75 18.13
CA SER A 163 9.06 -14.85 17.22
C SER A 163 8.77 -16.15 17.97
N GLY A 164 7.92 -16.99 17.38
CA GLY A 164 7.47 -18.27 17.95
C GLY A 164 6.22 -18.16 18.82
N ARG A 165 5.78 -16.96 19.20
CA ARG A 165 4.54 -16.75 19.96
C ARG A 165 3.33 -16.89 19.06
N MET A 166 2.21 -17.39 19.64
CA MET A 166 0.91 -17.54 18.98
C MET A 166 -0.15 -16.86 19.86
N PRO A 167 -0.31 -15.54 19.76
CA PRO A 167 -1.17 -14.76 20.66
C PRO A 167 -2.69 -14.99 20.42
N PHE A 168 -3.06 -15.60 19.30
CA PHE A 168 -4.43 -15.95 18.94
C PHE A 168 -4.46 -17.13 17.95
N PRO A 169 -5.53 -17.91 17.87
CA PRO A 169 -5.73 -18.94 16.86
C PRO A 169 -6.06 -18.34 15.49
N GLY A 170 -5.78 -19.06 14.41
CA GLY A 170 -6.16 -18.63 13.05
C GLY A 170 -5.65 -19.56 11.98
N LYS A 171 -5.96 -19.25 10.71
CA LYS A 171 -5.48 -19.97 9.54
C LYS A 171 -4.04 -19.60 9.27
N ILE A 172 -3.21 -20.60 9.00
CA ILE A 172 -1.78 -20.44 8.78
C ILE A 172 -1.50 -20.35 7.28
N ALA A 173 -0.65 -19.39 6.92
CA ALA A 173 -0.07 -19.26 5.59
C ALA A 173 1.47 -19.15 5.70
N PRO A 174 2.23 -19.58 4.68
CA PRO A 174 3.68 -19.45 4.68
C PRO A 174 4.08 -17.97 4.66
N LEU A 175 5.14 -17.63 5.38
CA LEU A 175 5.77 -16.31 5.38
C LEU A 175 7.27 -16.46 5.46
N SER A 176 8.00 -15.83 4.56
CA SER A 176 9.45 -15.77 4.57
C SER A 176 9.96 -14.34 4.42
N ILE A 177 11.24 -14.14 4.64
CA ILE A 177 11.94 -12.91 4.29
C ILE A 177 12.69 -13.17 3.00
N SER A 178 12.45 -12.33 1.98
CA SER A 178 13.20 -12.38 0.74
C SER A 178 14.67 -12.03 0.96
N PRO A 179 15.63 -12.92 0.64
CA PRO A 179 17.05 -12.58 0.74
C PRO A 179 17.45 -11.44 -0.19
N ALA A 180 16.84 -11.38 -1.39
CA ALA A 180 17.18 -10.37 -2.40
C ALA A 180 16.53 -9.01 -2.13
N ARG A 181 15.29 -8.99 -1.62
CA ARG A 181 14.46 -7.77 -1.48
C ARG A 181 14.32 -7.30 -0.05
N ASN A 182 14.64 -8.14 0.92
CA ASN A 182 14.49 -7.84 2.34
C ASN A 182 13.07 -7.40 2.74
N VAL A 183 12.03 -8.04 2.17
CA VAL A 183 10.61 -7.84 2.46
C VAL A 183 9.94 -9.16 2.81
N TYR A 184 8.72 -9.13 3.32
CA TYR A 184 7.95 -10.35 3.60
C TYR A 184 7.33 -10.90 2.33
N GLU A 185 7.51 -12.20 2.12
CA GLU A 185 6.99 -12.93 0.96
C GLU A 185 6.11 -14.10 1.39
N SER A 186 5.04 -14.32 0.63
CA SER A 186 4.11 -15.43 0.76
C SER A 186 3.76 -15.99 -0.63
N ALA A 187 2.68 -16.75 -0.72
CA ALA A 187 2.14 -17.27 -1.99
C ALA A 187 0.63 -17.37 -1.92
N ILE A 188 -0.03 -17.13 -3.05
CA ILE A 188 -1.46 -17.38 -3.23
C ILE A 188 -1.71 -18.46 -4.27
N THR A 189 -2.91 -19.04 -4.27
CA THR A 189 -3.38 -19.96 -5.31
C THR A 189 -4.71 -19.46 -5.87
N LEU A 190 -4.80 -19.32 -7.18
CA LEU A 190 -6.02 -19.01 -7.93
C LEU A 190 -6.39 -20.24 -8.78
N GLY A 191 -7.54 -20.83 -8.52
CA GLY A 191 -7.88 -22.14 -9.09
C GLY A 191 -6.85 -23.19 -8.65
N THR A 192 -6.14 -23.75 -9.62
CA THR A 192 -5.07 -24.74 -9.39
C THR A 192 -3.66 -24.13 -9.44
N LYS A 193 -3.52 -22.89 -9.88
CA LYS A 193 -2.22 -22.26 -10.11
C LYS A 193 -1.74 -21.48 -8.89
N ARG A 194 -0.49 -21.76 -8.50
CA ARG A 194 0.20 -21.06 -7.42
C ARG A 194 1.01 -19.89 -7.96
N PHE A 195 0.92 -18.75 -7.29
CA PHE A 195 1.65 -17.49 -7.60
C PHE A 195 2.57 -17.15 -6.44
N SER A 196 3.85 -16.98 -6.74
CA SER A 196 4.93 -16.73 -5.78
C SER A 196 6.14 -16.12 -6.49
N PRO A 197 6.87 -15.18 -5.85
CA PRO A 197 6.57 -14.61 -4.54
C PRO A 197 5.46 -13.55 -4.58
N MET A 198 4.69 -13.46 -3.49
CA MET A 198 3.73 -12.39 -3.21
C MET A 198 4.25 -11.56 -2.04
N ILE A 199 4.52 -10.29 -2.21
CA ILE A 199 4.92 -9.42 -1.08
C ILE A 199 3.74 -9.23 -0.13
N VAL A 200 3.95 -9.39 1.18
CA VAL A 200 2.98 -9.00 2.21
C VAL A 200 3.27 -7.56 2.61
N ASP A 201 2.40 -6.65 2.17
CA ASP A 201 2.65 -5.22 2.08
C ASP A 201 1.59 -4.41 2.85
N THR A 202 1.90 -4.00 4.08
CA THR A 202 0.99 -3.16 4.87
C THR A 202 0.98 -1.69 4.44
N GLY A 203 1.89 -1.29 3.56
CA GLY A 203 1.91 0.02 2.91
C GLY A 203 1.01 0.11 1.67
N ASP A 204 0.66 -1.04 1.06
CA ASP A 204 -0.31 -1.10 -0.05
C ASP A 204 -1.74 -1.17 0.50
N GLY A 205 -2.52 -0.12 0.32
CA GLY A 205 -3.91 -0.07 0.78
C GLY A 205 -4.89 -0.87 -0.07
N SER A 206 -4.47 -1.46 -1.19
CA SER A 206 -5.30 -2.34 -2.01
C SER A 206 -5.54 -3.70 -1.30
N SER A 207 -6.47 -4.50 -1.82
CA SER A 207 -6.67 -5.86 -1.30
C SER A 207 -5.54 -6.77 -1.76
N MET A 208 -5.51 -7.14 -3.03
CA MET A 208 -4.41 -7.86 -3.65
C MET A 208 -4.05 -7.24 -4.99
N THR A 209 -2.81 -7.41 -5.38
CA THR A 209 -2.31 -6.98 -6.70
C THR A 209 -1.59 -8.15 -7.34
N ILE A 210 -1.77 -8.32 -8.66
CA ILE A 210 -1.09 -9.33 -9.47
C ILE A 210 -0.59 -8.68 -10.77
N THR A 211 0.47 -9.19 -11.39
CA THR A 211 0.92 -8.71 -12.69
C THR A 211 -0.05 -9.12 -13.82
N GLU A 212 -0.08 -8.38 -14.92
CA GLU A 212 -0.90 -8.76 -16.10
C GLU A 212 -0.48 -10.12 -16.67
N GLY A 213 0.81 -10.47 -16.59
CA GLY A 213 1.32 -11.77 -17.01
C GLY A 213 0.73 -12.91 -16.18
N GLU A 214 0.74 -12.75 -14.87
CA GLU A 214 0.19 -13.74 -13.95
C GLU A 214 -1.35 -13.81 -14.02
N TRP A 215 -2.03 -12.69 -14.21
CA TRP A 215 -3.47 -12.66 -14.44
C TRP A 215 -3.89 -13.50 -15.66
N ARG A 216 -3.20 -13.31 -16.79
CA ARG A 216 -3.45 -14.11 -18.00
C ARG A 216 -3.20 -15.59 -17.76
N SER A 217 -2.12 -15.91 -17.08
CA SER A 217 -1.73 -17.29 -16.79
C SER A 217 -2.66 -17.99 -15.82
N ALA A 218 -3.41 -17.24 -14.97
CA ALA A 218 -4.41 -17.77 -14.05
C ALA A 218 -5.71 -18.23 -14.75
N GLY A 219 -5.87 -17.97 -16.04
CA GLY A 219 -7.10 -18.32 -16.77
C GLY A 219 -8.30 -17.42 -16.42
N LEU A 220 -8.07 -16.28 -15.78
CA LEU A 220 -9.11 -15.36 -15.29
C LEU A 220 -9.53 -14.29 -16.32
N ALA A 221 -9.07 -14.40 -17.57
CA ALA A 221 -9.33 -13.40 -18.62
C ALA A 221 -10.81 -13.13 -18.91
N LYS A 222 -11.69 -14.12 -18.61
CA LYS A 222 -13.14 -14.00 -18.81
C LYS A 222 -13.88 -13.27 -17.68
N LEU A 223 -13.22 -13.04 -16.54
CA LEU A 223 -13.85 -12.28 -15.46
C LEU A 223 -14.07 -10.83 -15.89
N PRO A 224 -15.23 -10.25 -15.55
CA PRO A 224 -15.47 -8.83 -15.77
C PRO A 224 -14.40 -8.00 -15.06
N ARG A 225 -13.84 -7.03 -15.77
CA ARG A 225 -12.83 -6.14 -15.24
C ARG A 225 -13.05 -4.70 -15.63
N THR A 226 -12.63 -3.81 -14.77
CA THR A 226 -12.61 -2.37 -14.96
C THR A 226 -11.19 -1.83 -14.74
N THR A 227 -11.08 -0.53 -14.50
CA THR A 227 -9.82 0.13 -14.14
C THR A 227 -9.92 0.81 -12.78
N ALA A 228 -8.79 0.92 -12.09
CA ALA A 228 -8.61 1.69 -10.87
C ALA A 228 -7.30 2.46 -10.94
N ILE A 229 -7.09 3.41 -10.02
CA ILE A 229 -5.83 4.13 -9.89
C ILE A 229 -5.16 3.74 -8.57
N ALA A 230 -3.85 3.54 -8.61
CA ALA A 230 -2.98 3.42 -7.45
C ALA A 230 -2.06 4.64 -7.39
N PHE A 231 -1.73 5.10 -6.18
CA PHE A 231 -0.81 6.20 -5.97
C PHE A 231 0.45 5.67 -5.28
N GLY A 232 1.58 5.69 -6.00
CA GLY A 232 2.87 5.31 -5.46
C GLY A 232 3.78 6.52 -5.22
N LEU A 233 5.00 6.27 -4.73
CA LEU A 233 5.97 7.33 -4.47
C LEU A 233 6.40 8.06 -5.73
N ALA A 234 6.39 7.40 -6.89
CA ALA A 234 6.74 8.00 -8.18
C ALA A 234 5.51 8.50 -8.97
N GLY A 235 4.32 8.45 -8.38
CA GLY A 235 3.10 9.00 -8.97
C GLY A 235 1.97 8.00 -9.18
N PRO A 236 0.90 8.40 -9.88
CA PRO A 236 -0.27 7.58 -10.11
C PRO A 236 -0.02 6.49 -11.19
N VAL A 237 -0.63 5.34 -11.00
CA VAL A 237 -0.62 4.21 -11.96
C VAL A 237 -2.04 3.70 -12.15
N VAL A 238 -2.49 3.60 -13.39
CA VAL A 238 -3.77 2.97 -13.72
C VAL A 238 -3.56 1.45 -13.77
N THR A 239 -4.37 0.73 -13.01
CA THR A 239 -4.38 -0.74 -12.96
C THR A 239 -5.72 -1.29 -13.46
N GLY A 240 -5.74 -2.52 -13.93
CA GLY A 240 -6.98 -3.28 -14.01
C GLY A 240 -7.53 -3.56 -12.61
N LEU A 241 -8.83 -3.85 -12.54
CA LEU A 241 -9.53 -4.22 -11.31
C LEU A 241 -10.60 -5.27 -11.62
N ALA A 242 -10.60 -6.36 -10.87
CA ALA A 242 -11.59 -7.42 -10.94
C ALA A 242 -11.90 -7.96 -9.54
N ILE A 243 -13.00 -8.71 -9.42
CA ILE A 243 -13.30 -9.50 -8.24
C ILE A 243 -13.04 -10.97 -8.54
N VAL A 244 -12.15 -11.58 -7.81
CA VAL A 244 -11.82 -12.99 -7.92
C VAL A 244 -12.69 -13.78 -6.95
N PRO A 245 -13.47 -14.77 -7.43
CA PRO A 245 -14.41 -15.50 -6.58
C PRO A 245 -13.74 -16.20 -5.39
N SER A 246 -12.52 -16.73 -5.57
CA SER A 246 -11.81 -17.45 -4.51
C SER A 246 -10.30 -17.29 -4.64
N VAL A 247 -9.63 -17.02 -3.53
CA VAL A 247 -8.17 -16.98 -3.40
C VAL A 247 -7.77 -17.84 -2.21
N ARG A 248 -6.88 -18.80 -2.41
CA ARG A 248 -6.30 -19.58 -1.32
C ARG A 248 -4.96 -19.01 -0.91
N LEU A 249 -4.80 -18.75 0.40
CA LEU A 249 -3.58 -18.27 1.04
C LEU A 249 -3.25 -19.21 2.21
N GLY A 250 -2.37 -20.17 1.97
CA GLY A 250 -2.11 -21.26 2.93
C GLY A 250 -3.39 -22.05 3.22
N GLU A 251 -3.78 -22.10 4.50
CA GLU A 251 -5.03 -22.75 4.96
C GLU A 251 -6.28 -21.86 4.81
N LEU A 252 -6.10 -20.59 4.49
CA LEU A 252 -7.20 -19.64 4.29
C LEU A 252 -7.75 -19.76 2.87
N ASN A 253 -9.07 -19.87 2.74
CA ASN A 253 -9.78 -19.70 1.48
C ASN A 253 -10.66 -18.45 1.57
N ALA A 254 -10.23 -17.36 0.93
CA ALA A 254 -10.93 -16.10 0.92
C ALA A 254 -11.84 -16.00 -0.30
N GLN A 255 -13.05 -15.47 -0.10
CA GLN A 255 -14.04 -15.30 -1.16
C GLN A 255 -14.16 -13.84 -1.58
N ASP A 256 -14.57 -13.60 -2.84
CA ASP A 256 -14.83 -12.28 -3.40
C ASP A 256 -13.69 -11.28 -3.19
N VAL A 257 -12.48 -11.68 -3.55
CA VAL A 257 -11.27 -10.88 -3.33
C VAL A 257 -11.09 -9.84 -4.43
N GLU A 258 -11.01 -8.58 -4.06
CA GLU A 258 -10.62 -7.52 -4.99
C GLU A 258 -9.16 -7.73 -5.44
N MET A 259 -8.96 -7.80 -6.74
CA MET A 259 -7.66 -8.02 -7.35
C MET A 259 -7.35 -6.87 -8.31
N ARG A 260 -6.28 -6.13 -8.02
CA ARG A 260 -5.69 -5.19 -8.95
C ARG A 260 -4.76 -5.91 -9.91
N ILE A 261 -4.73 -5.46 -11.15
CA ILE A 261 -3.92 -6.06 -12.20
C ILE A 261 -2.96 -4.98 -12.70
N GLU A 262 -1.69 -5.11 -12.35
CA GLU A 262 -0.66 -4.18 -12.81
C GLU A 262 -0.39 -4.36 -14.29
N PRO A 263 -0.24 -3.26 -15.06
CA PRO A 263 0.14 -3.34 -16.47
C PRO A 263 1.54 -3.97 -16.61
N ALA A 264 1.85 -4.45 -17.81
CA ALA A 264 3.19 -4.92 -18.16
C ALA A 264 4.25 -3.82 -17.87
N GLY A 265 5.40 -4.22 -17.34
CA GLY A 265 6.43 -3.31 -16.85
C GLY A 265 6.09 -2.61 -15.53
N GLY A 266 5.01 -3.01 -14.85
CA GLY A 266 4.63 -2.49 -13.54
C GLY A 266 5.61 -2.84 -12.43
N PHE A 267 5.40 -2.26 -11.25
CA PHE A 267 6.32 -2.39 -10.12
C PHE A 267 6.60 -3.85 -9.75
N SER A 268 5.56 -4.69 -9.61
CA SER A 268 5.74 -6.10 -9.24
C SER A 268 6.60 -6.87 -10.24
N GLU A 269 6.37 -6.66 -11.55
CA GLU A 269 7.16 -7.28 -12.60
C GLU A 269 8.62 -6.78 -12.58
N THR A 270 8.81 -5.46 -12.42
CA THR A 270 10.15 -4.84 -12.36
C THR A 270 11.02 -5.41 -11.25
N ILE A 271 10.43 -5.71 -10.08
CA ILE A 271 11.15 -6.28 -8.95
C ILE A 271 11.10 -7.83 -8.91
N GLY A 272 10.51 -8.47 -9.93
CA GLY A 272 10.46 -9.93 -10.09
C GLY A 272 9.59 -10.64 -9.06
N VAL A 273 8.38 -10.12 -8.78
CA VAL A 273 7.37 -10.76 -7.92
C VAL A 273 6.05 -10.95 -8.68
N ALA A 274 5.26 -11.94 -8.27
CA ALA A 274 3.96 -12.21 -8.86
C ALA A 274 2.93 -11.13 -8.49
N GLY A 275 3.10 -10.47 -7.36
CA GLY A 275 2.19 -9.43 -6.88
C GLY A 275 2.36 -9.10 -5.40
N ARG A 276 1.29 -8.53 -4.80
CA ARG A 276 1.26 -8.08 -3.41
C ARG A 276 -0.04 -8.46 -2.71
N ILE A 277 0.03 -8.61 -1.39
CA ILE A 277 -1.09 -8.80 -0.46
C ILE A 277 -1.13 -7.55 0.43
N GLY A 278 -2.10 -6.68 0.19
CA GLY A 278 -2.17 -5.38 0.83
C GLY A 278 -3.08 -5.31 2.05
N THR A 279 -3.11 -4.15 2.69
CA THR A 279 -3.90 -3.88 3.89
C THR A 279 -5.41 -3.97 3.64
N GLY A 280 -5.89 -3.67 2.43
CA GLY A 280 -7.31 -3.87 2.08
C GLY A 280 -7.77 -5.32 2.28
N PHE A 281 -6.87 -6.30 2.07
CA PHE A 281 -7.12 -7.70 2.39
C PHE A 281 -6.82 -8.00 3.87
N LEU A 282 -5.63 -7.62 4.36
CA LEU A 282 -5.16 -7.95 5.70
C LEU A 282 -6.08 -7.40 6.80
N SER A 283 -6.66 -6.23 6.61
CA SER A 283 -7.56 -5.59 7.59
C SER A 283 -8.86 -6.36 7.86
N ARG A 284 -9.18 -7.34 7.04
CA ARG A 284 -10.32 -8.26 7.27
C ARG A 284 -10.04 -9.33 8.33
N TYR A 285 -8.81 -9.36 8.85
CA TYR A 285 -8.33 -10.34 9.82
C TYR A 285 -7.62 -9.66 10.98
N ARG A 286 -7.49 -10.35 12.11
CA ARG A 286 -6.37 -10.13 13.00
C ARG A 286 -5.17 -10.86 12.41
N VAL A 287 -4.02 -10.20 12.33
CA VAL A 287 -2.86 -10.67 11.56
C VAL A 287 -1.65 -10.82 12.46
N LEU A 288 -0.99 -11.98 12.40
CA LEU A 288 0.36 -12.17 12.94
C LEU A 288 1.31 -12.43 11.76
N LEU A 289 2.32 -11.59 11.60
CA LEU A 289 3.43 -11.81 10.67
C LEU A 289 4.64 -12.26 11.47
N ASP A 290 4.97 -13.55 11.43
CA ASP A 290 6.11 -14.15 12.15
C ASP A 290 7.07 -14.83 11.16
N PRO A 291 7.94 -14.06 10.50
CA PRO A 291 8.78 -14.59 9.43
C PRO A 291 9.85 -15.56 9.91
N ARG A 292 10.33 -15.43 11.18
CA ARG A 292 11.30 -16.39 11.73
C ARG A 292 10.67 -17.74 12.06
N ALA A 293 9.38 -17.76 12.38
CA ALA A 293 8.62 -18.98 12.54
C ALA A 293 8.04 -19.50 11.21
N GLY A 294 8.35 -18.84 10.09
CA GLY A 294 7.94 -19.25 8.74
C GLY A 294 6.44 -19.09 8.46
N ARG A 295 5.72 -18.28 9.24
CA ARG A 295 4.26 -18.24 9.17
C ARG A 295 3.65 -16.84 9.27
N MET A 296 2.52 -16.69 8.61
CA MET A 296 1.52 -15.67 8.84
C MET A 296 0.27 -16.36 9.42
N VAL A 297 -0.38 -15.76 10.43
CA VAL A 297 -1.62 -16.27 11.02
C VAL A 297 -2.73 -15.27 10.78
N LEU A 298 -3.84 -15.73 10.26
CA LEU A 298 -5.00 -14.91 9.88
C LEU A 298 -6.24 -15.41 10.62
N ASN A 299 -6.76 -14.58 11.52
CA ASN A 299 -8.03 -14.86 12.21
C ASN A 299 -9.11 -13.93 11.67
N PRO A 300 -10.16 -14.46 10.99
CA PRO A 300 -11.20 -13.63 10.41
C PRO A 300 -11.90 -12.74 11.43
N ARG A 301 -12.18 -11.51 11.05
CA ARG A 301 -13.01 -10.60 11.83
C ARG A 301 -14.48 -10.90 11.52
N PRO A 302 -15.32 -11.19 12.53
CA PRO A 302 -16.69 -11.66 12.28
C PRO A 302 -17.60 -10.61 11.64
N ASP A 303 -17.37 -9.32 11.94
CA ASP A 303 -18.28 -8.23 11.55
C ASP A 303 -17.79 -7.45 10.32
N MET A 304 -17.00 -8.08 9.45
CA MET A 304 -16.52 -7.38 8.25
C MET A 304 -17.61 -7.30 7.19
N PRO A 305 -17.93 -6.09 6.72
CA PRO A 305 -18.88 -5.94 5.62
C PRO A 305 -18.36 -6.60 4.34
N PRO A 306 -19.25 -6.94 3.40
CA PRO A 306 -18.84 -7.34 2.05
C PRO A 306 -17.90 -6.31 1.43
N VAL A 307 -17.08 -6.76 0.48
CA VAL A 307 -16.20 -5.85 -0.28
C VAL A 307 -17.07 -4.84 -1.01
N LEU A 308 -16.81 -3.56 -0.75
CA LEU A 308 -17.50 -2.46 -1.44
C LEU A 308 -17.06 -2.46 -2.91
N ARG A 309 -18.05 -2.51 -3.80
CA ARG A 309 -17.84 -2.39 -5.26
C ARG A 309 -18.42 -1.06 -5.71
N SER A 310 -17.66 -0.30 -6.47
CA SER A 310 -18.19 0.91 -7.08
C SER A 310 -19.34 0.56 -8.03
N THR A 311 -20.45 1.22 -7.89
CA THR A 311 -21.59 1.15 -8.82
C THR A 311 -21.75 2.45 -9.63
N SER A 312 -20.99 3.49 -9.26
CA SER A 312 -20.91 4.76 -9.97
C SER A 312 -19.89 4.76 -11.09
N GLY A 313 -18.79 4.00 -10.95
CA GLY A 313 -17.63 4.09 -11.83
C GLY A 313 -16.74 5.31 -11.57
N LEU A 314 -16.89 5.97 -10.41
CA LEU A 314 -16.06 7.11 -9.99
C LEU A 314 -15.18 6.72 -8.81
N LEU A 315 -13.90 7.03 -8.89
CA LEU A 315 -13.02 7.13 -7.73
C LEU A 315 -12.85 8.62 -7.39
N LEU A 316 -13.18 8.97 -6.14
CA LEU A 316 -13.30 10.36 -5.71
C LEU A 316 -12.29 10.66 -4.60
N GLY A 317 -11.72 11.86 -4.62
CA GLY A 317 -10.98 12.46 -3.53
C GLY A 317 -11.78 13.61 -2.91
N LEU A 318 -11.72 13.76 -1.59
CA LEU A 318 -12.33 14.90 -0.89
C LEU A 318 -11.34 16.07 -0.87
N GLU A 319 -11.78 17.25 -1.36
CA GLU A 319 -11.08 18.53 -1.26
C GLU A 319 -11.99 19.50 -0.51
N ARG A 320 -11.73 19.73 0.77
CA ARG A 320 -12.51 20.64 1.65
C ARG A 320 -14.04 20.47 1.50
N ASP A 321 -14.63 21.16 0.52
CA ASP A 321 -16.07 21.33 0.27
C ASP A 321 -16.54 20.72 -1.05
N ARG A 322 -15.73 19.86 -1.67
CA ARG A 322 -16.02 19.23 -2.96
C ARG A 322 -15.38 17.89 -3.12
N LEU A 323 -15.92 17.07 -4.00
CA LEU A 323 -15.27 15.84 -4.45
C LEU A 323 -14.59 16.11 -5.79
N LYS A 324 -13.36 15.64 -5.91
CA LYS A 324 -12.63 15.64 -7.18
C LYS A 324 -12.62 14.24 -7.77
N VAL A 325 -12.93 14.13 -9.05
CA VAL A 325 -12.82 12.88 -9.80
C VAL A 325 -11.34 12.55 -10.01
N LEU A 326 -10.84 11.55 -9.31
CA LEU A 326 -9.46 11.06 -9.43
C LEU A 326 -9.31 10.06 -10.56
N HIS A 327 -10.37 9.27 -10.82
CA HIS A 327 -10.38 8.28 -11.88
C HIS A 327 -11.82 7.97 -12.32
N VAL A 328 -12.01 7.74 -13.63
CA VAL A 328 -13.24 7.22 -14.21
C VAL A 328 -12.99 5.78 -14.63
N MET A 329 -13.74 4.85 -14.00
CA MET A 329 -13.55 3.41 -14.17
C MET A 329 -14.14 2.96 -15.51
N ARG A 330 -13.34 2.22 -16.28
CA ARG A 330 -13.73 1.73 -17.62
C ARG A 330 -14.99 0.87 -17.57
N GLY A 331 -15.92 1.10 -18.50
CA GLY A 331 -17.19 0.38 -18.58
C GLY A 331 -18.20 0.81 -17.50
N GLY A 332 -17.84 1.73 -16.59
CA GLY A 332 -18.70 2.20 -15.53
C GLY A 332 -19.76 3.21 -16.00
N PRO A 333 -20.81 3.46 -15.18
CA PRO A 333 -21.85 4.45 -15.53
C PRO A 333 -21.30 5.85 -15.73
N ALA A 334 -20.31 6.24 -14.95
CA ALA A 334 -19.71 7.57 -15.05
C ALA A 334 -19.04 7.82 -16.40
N GLU A 335 -18.36 6.81 -16.96
CA GLU A 335 -17.74 6.90 -18.29
C GLU A 335 -18.80 7.18 -19.36
N THR A 336 -19.92 6.44 -19.35
CA THR A 336 -21.02 6.63 -20.32
C THR A 336 -21.81 7.91 -20.09
N SER A 337 -21.72 8.51 -18.91
CA SER A 337 -22.36 9.79 -18.56
C SER A 337 -21.44 11.01 -18.76
N GLY A 338 -20.27 10.83 -19.38
CA GLY A 338 -19.36 11.90 -19.76
C GLY A 338 -18.61 12.57 -18.59
N TRP A 339 -18.42 11.85 -17.46
CA TRP A 339 -17.54 12.32 -16.38
C TRP A 339 -16.07 12.15 -16.79
N ALA A 340 -15.25 13.12 -16.40
CA ALA A 340 -13.82 13.13 -16.71
C ALA A 340 -12.96 13.27 -15.43
N ILE A 341 -11.71 12.81 -15.52
CA ILE A 341 -10.70 13.04 -14.47
C ILE A 341 -10.51 14.54 -14.28
N GLY A 342 -10.52 15.01 -13.04
CA GLY A 342 -10.41 16.42 -12.68
C GLY A 342 -11.75 17.13 -12.50
N ASP A 343 -12.87 16.55 -12.96
CA ASP A 343 -14.20 17.10 -12.66
C ASP A 343 -14.39 17.23 -11.14
N THR A 344 -15.14 18.26 -10.74
CA THR A 344 -15.44 18.51 -9.31
C THR A 344 -16.94 18.46 -9.07
N ILE A 345 -17.34 17.83 -7.95
CA ILE A 345 -18.74 17.67 -7.52
C ILE A 345 -18.91 18.42 -6.21
N CYS A 346 -19.83 19.39 -6.19
CA CYS A 346 -20.11 20.23 -5.02
C CYS A 346 -21.35 19.77 -4.24
N ALA A 347 -22.25 18.98 -4.86
CA ALA A 347 -23.41 18.41 -4.14
C ALA A 347 -23.79 17.03 -4.72
N VAL A 348 -24.40 16.21 -3.87
CA VAL A 348 -24.99 14.90 -4.20
C VAL A 348 -26.44 14.93 -3.74
N ASP A 349 -27.40 14.65 -4.63
CA ASP A 349 -28.84 14.69 -4.37
C ASP A 349 -29.29 16.00 -3.70
N GLY A 350 -28.70 17.13 -4.14
CA GLY A 350 -28.96 18.45 -3.59
C GLY A 350 -28.26 18.76 -2.26
N GLN A 351 -27.61 17.79 -1.63
CA GLN A 351 -26.87 17.99 -0.39
C GLN A 351 -25.44 18.43 -0.68
N PRO A 352 -24.96 19.57 -0.14
CA PRO A 352 -23.61 20.05 -0.37
C PRO A 352 -22.57 19.14 0.28
N ILE A 353 -21.39 19.07 -0.36
CA ILE A 353 -20.23 18.38 0.20
C ILE A 353 -19.63 19.26 1.29
N GLY A 354 -19.50 18.73 2.51
CA GLY A 354 -18.89 19.41 3.65
C GLY A 354 -17.66 18.67 4.17
N PRO A 355 -16.95 19.24 5.16
CA PRO A 355 -15.76 18.63 5.76
C PRO A 355 -16.05 17.27 6.39
N ASP A 356 -17.28 17.02 6.87
CA ASP A 356 -17.71 15.77 7.49
C ASP A 356 -18.23 14.74 6.49
N TYR A 357 -18.07 14.99 5.19
CA TYR A 357 -18.63 14.14 4.13
C TYR A 357 -18.25 12.67 4.32
N THR A 358 -16.97 12.35 4.61
CA THR A 358 -16.51 10.96 4.71
C THR A 358 -17.14 10.16 5.84
N SER A 359 -17.60 10.83 6.89
CA SER A 359 -18.31 10.22 8.04
C SER A 359 -19.83 10.20 7.86
N SER A 360 -20.35 10.90 6.86
CA SER A 360 -21.79 10.99 6.60
C SER A 360 -22.29 9.76 5.82
N PRO A 361 -23.60 9.40 5.97
CA PRO A 361 -24.23 8.38 5.12
C PRO A 361 -24.13 8.70 3.64
N LEU A 362 -24.06 9.98 3.29
CA LEU A 362 -23.92 10.46 1.91
C LEU A 362 -22.65 9.92 1.23
N ALA A 363 -21.56 9.65 1.98
CA ALA A 363 -20.30 9.15 1.38
C ALA A 363 -20.43 7.78 0.70
N ARG A 364 -21.50 7.03 0.96
CA ARG A 364 -21.69 5.66 0.44
C ARG A 364 -22.40 5.58 -0.91
N TRP A 365 -22.91 6.70 -1.45
CA TRP A 365 -23.70 6.69 -2.68
C TRP A 365 -22.96 6.04 -3.87
N SER A 366 -21.64 6.24 -3.99
CA SER A 366 -20.85 5.73 -5.12
C SER A 366 -20.76 4.19 -5.21
N ALA A 367 -21.14 3.50 -4.12
CA ALA A 367 -21.30 2.06 -4.05
C ALA A 367 -22.75 1.66 -3.69
N GLY A 368 -23.72 2.51 -3.97
CA GLY A 368 -25.14 2.30 -3.72
C GLY A 368 -25.75 1.16 -4.55
N ALA A 369 -27.01 0.83 -4.28
CA ALA A 369 -27.71 -0.26 -4.96
C ALA A 369 -27.81 -0.01 -6.48
N PRO A 370 -27.59 -1.03 -7.31
CA PRO A 370 -27.83 -0.92 -8.75
C PRO A 370 -29.25 -0.47 -9.05
N GLY A 371 -29.42 0.40 -10.05
CA GLY A 371 -30.70 1.02 -10.41
C GLY A 371 -30.97 2.35 -9.69
N THR A 372 -30.26 2.63 -8.59
CA THR A 372 -30.39 3.94 -7.90
C THR A 372 -29.99 5.08 -8.83
N VAL A 373 -30.80 6.12 -8.86
CA VAL A 373 -30.52 7.38 -9.54
C VAL A 373 -29.92 8.36 -8.57
N VAL A 374 -28.77 8.91 -8.88
CA VAL A 374 -28.08 9.94 -8.07
C VAL A 374 -27.92 11.19 -8.89
N MET A 375 -28.25 12.35 -8.32
CA MET A 375 -28.06 13.65 -8.94
C MET A 375 -26.75 14.26 -8.46
N LEU A 376 -25.76 14.36 -9.33
CA LEU A 376 -24.45 14.95 -9.03
C LEU A 376 -24.41 16.37 -9.57
N THR A 377 -24.15 17.34 -8.70
CA THR A 377 -24.02 18.76 -9.11
C THR A 377 -22.53 19.09 -9.24
N PRO A 378 -22.01 19.28 -10.47
CA PRO A 378 -20.67 19.83 -10.67
C PRO A 378 -20.55 21.20 -10.00
N CYS A 379 -19.34 21.59 -9.57
CA CYS A 379 -19.09 22.91 -8.98
C CYS A 379 -19.30 24.04 -10.00
N SER A 380 -19.21 23.72 -11.29
CA SER A 380 -19.53 24.60 -12.41
C SER A 380 -20.48 23.86 -13.35
N GLY A 381 -21.77 24.25 -13.36
CA GLY A 381 -22.72 23.65 -14.30
C GLY A 381 -24.01 23.14 -13.65
N ARG A 382 -24.82 22.46 -14.46
CA ARG A 382 -26.13 21.93 -14.04
C ARG A 382 -25.99 20.53 -13.44
N PRO A 383 -26.90 20.11 -12.54
CA PRO A 383 -26.95 18.76 -12.02
C PRO A 383 -27.00 17.73 -13.16
N ARG A 384 -26.23 16.65 -13.01
CA ARG A 384 -26.16 15.50 -13.92
C ARG A 384 -26.72 14.25 -13.25
N LYS A 385 -27.56 13.53 -13.97
CA LYS A 385 -28.10 12.25 -13.53
C LYS A 385 -27.07 11.13 -13.74
N LEU A 386 -26.84 10.31 -12.71
CA LEU A 386 -26.04 9.10 -12.79
C LEU A 386 -26.88 7.91 -12.31
N VAL A 387 -27.05 6.88 -13.15
CA VAL A 387 -27.74 5.64 -12.77
C VAL A 387 -26.70 4.61 -12.36
N LEU A 388 -26.72 4.20 -11.10
CA LEU A 388 -25.78 3.23 -10.56
C LEU A 388 -26.04 1.83 -11.15
N ARG A 389 -24.96 1.10 -11.48
CA ARG A 389 -25.07 -0.30 -11.97
C ARG A 389 -23.85 -1.12 -11.63
N ARG A 390 -24.00 -2.45 -11.59
CA ARG A 390 -22.86 -3.37 -11.60
C ARG A 390 -22.23 -3.39 -13.00
N PHE A 391 -20.90 -3.38 -13.08
CA PHE A 391 -20.17 -3.38 -14.35
C PHE A 391 -18.85 -4.17 -14.30
N TYR A 392 -18.48 -4.65 -13.13
CA TYR A 392 -17.35 -5.56 -12.91
C TYR A 392 -17.61 -6.49 -11.74
#